data_1fb52ae129b6a5399833b5e44eb5156a
#
_entry.id   1fb52ae129b6a5399833b5e44eb5156a
#
_cell.length_a   1.000
_cell.length_b   1.000
_cell.length_c   1.000
_cell.angle_alpha   90.00
_cell.angle_beta   90.00
_cell.angle_gamma   90.00
#
_symmetry.space_group_name_H-M   'P 1'
#
loop_
_entity.id
_entity.type
_entity.pdbx_description
1 polymer ?
#
loop_
_entity_poly.entity_id
_entity_poly.type
_entity_poly.pdbx_seq_one_letter_code
_entity_poly.pdbx_strand_id
1 'polypeptide(L)'
;RTDSSISWVIFDNTRDPANPVFHRLNPNTNSSEGTNVNLCNFTDTGFEITTSDGIINASGGTYIFMAFADTREAAFFRDVSGNNNNFTPNNLDYRDSMIDTPLTNFCTFNPLDGYAGATTFSEGNLKGVTTSGGTGRQTSTFRPESGKWYVEFYVADATRFSVGIENRNRTSSAQGGADANSVIVFYNGQTYYNSSATSGYLSSSLSNGDIVQVAMDVDNKLVFIGVNNTWQNSATVSEIEAGTATNSLGAKVSATATTLFQGDMGVFTEDNSGSGAMASIANFGQDSSFSGAKIPQGNGADGEDFFYTPPTGFKSLQLSNLSAPAIADPTAHFDIALYTGNS
;
A
#
# COMPACT_ATOMS: atom_id res chain seq x y z
N ARG A 1 11.99 28.98 -24.99
CA ARG A 1 11.90 30.33 -25.50
C ARG A 1 11.03 30.33 -26.76
N THR A 2 10.14 31.31 -26.86
CA THR A 2 9.18 31.36 -27.99
C THR A 2 9.60 32.20 -29.16
N ASP A 3 10.61 33.01 -28.98
CA ASP A 3 11.11 34.01 -29.95
C ASP A 3 12.44 33.65 -30.60
N SER A 4 12.93 32.43 -30.39
CA SER A 4 14.20 31.94 -30.92
C SER A 4 14.23 30.43 -31.07
N SER A 5 14.96 29.92 -32.05
CA SER A 5 15.14 28.48 -32.27
C SER A 5 16.22 27.94 -31.34
N ILE A 6 15.89 27.78 -30.08
CA ILE A 6 16.73 27.14 -29.07
C ILE A 6 16.05 25.87 -28.50
N SER A 7 16.85 25.01 -27.89
CA SER A 7 16.34 23.76 -27.30
C SER A 7 15.45 24.01 -26.12
N TRP A 8 14.48 23.14 -25.94
CA TRP A 8 13.80 22.97 -24.65
C TRP A 8 14.80 22.41 -23.64
N VAL A 9 14.61 22.76 -22.37
CA VAL A 9 15.45 22.25 -21.29
C VAL A 9 14.58 21.68 -20.17
N ILE A 10 15.07 20.60 -19.57
CA ILE A 10 14.47 19.99 -18.38
C ILE A 10 15.53 19.98 -17.27
N PHE A 11 15.13 20.46 -16.11
CA PHE A 11 15.85 20.32 -14.85
C PHE A 11 15.03 19.45 -13.91
N ASP A 12 15.71 18.63 -13.11
CA ASP A 12 15.08 17.61 -12.29
C ASP A 12 15.94 17.36 -11.06
N ASN A 13 15.38 17.62 -9.86
CA ASN A 13 16.11 17.51 -8.59
C ASN A 13 16.22 16.07 -8.08
N THR A 14 15.46 15.14 -8.62
CA THR A 14 15.60 13.71 -8.27
C THR A 14 16.86 13.12 -8.93
N ARG A 15 17.05 13.43 -10.20
CA ARG A 15 18.23 13.01 -10.97
C ARG A 15 19.48 13.80 -10.61
N ASP A 16 19.32 15.10 -10.34
CA ASP A 16 20.39 16.02 -9.97
C ASP A 16 20.01 16.78 -8.69
N PRO A 17 20.35 16.24 -7.51
CA PRO A 17 20.03 16.87 -6.23
C PRO A 17 20.89 18.10 -5.91
N ALA A 18 21.87 18.45 -6.77
CA ALA A 18 22.70 19.63 -6.59
C ALA A 18 21.89 20.93 -6.76
N ASN A 19 22.20 21.93 -5.97
CA ASN A 19 21.60 23.25 -6.06
C ASN A 19 22.68 24.32 -5.92
N PRO A 20 23.06 25.05 -7.00
CA PRO A 20 22.46 25.09 -8.33
C PRO A 20 22.47 23.76 -9.09
N VAL A 21 21.43 23.57 -9.91
CA VAL A 21 21.33 22.39 -10.79
C VAL A 21 22.50 22.30 -11.72
N PHE A 22 23.13 21.14 -11.76
CA PHE A 22 24.38 20.90 -12.49
C PHE A 22 24.16 20.22 -13.85
N HIS A 23 23.02 19.51 -14.00
CA HIS A 23 22.68 18.74 -15.19
C HIS A 23 21.42 19.27 -15.88
N ARG A 24 21.36 19.12 -17.19
CA ARG A 24 20.20 19.49 -18.00
C ARG A 24 19.95 18.48 -19.11
N LEU A 25 18.70 18.20 -19.40
CA LEU A 25 18.27 17.46 -20.60
C LEU A 25 17.71 18.41 -21.65
N ASN A 26 17.88 18.05 -22.92
CA ASN A 26 17.29 18.73 -24.06
C ASN A 26 16.29 17.79 -24.75
N PRO A 27 14.98 17.78 -24.38
CA PRO A 27 14.03 16.76 -24.83
C PRO A 27 13.71 16.80 -26.33
N ASN A 28 14.05 17.88 -27.03
CA ASN A 28 13.83 18.05 -28.44
C ASN A 28 15.07 17.69 -29.33
N THR A 29 16.10 17.13 -28.71
CA THR A 29 17.33 16.71 -29.42
C THR A 29 17.77 15.34 -28.92
N ASN A 30 18.66 14.69 -29.69
CA ASN A 30 19.33 13.46 -29.27
C ASN A 30 20.70 13.72 -28.63
N SER A 31 20.96 14.95 -28.20
CA SER A 31 22.20 15.30 -27.52
C SER A 31 22.32 14.61 -26.17
N SER A 32 23.54 14.27 -25.76
CA SER A 32 23.83 13.82 -24.43
C SER A 32 23.44 14.87 -23.41
N GLU A 33 23.27 14.44 -22.17
CA GLU A 33 23.02 15.33 -21.04
C GLU A 33 24.10 16.41 -20.93
N GLY A 34 23.64 17.64 -20.77
CA GLY A 34 24.55 18.76 -20.51
C GLY A 34 24.95 18.75 -19.03
N THR A 35 26.24 18.90 -18.76
CA THR A 35 26.82 18.94 -17.42
C THR A 35 27.39 20.30 -17.11
N ASN A 36 27.54 20.62 -15.82
CA ASN A 36 28.19 21.86 -15.36
C ASN A 36 27.49 23.15 -15.83
N VAL A 37 26.16 23.17 -15.77
CA VAL A 37 25.39 24.27 -16.38
C VAL A 37 25.03 25.39 -15.40
N ASN A 38 24.82 25.13 -14.10
CA ASN A 38 24.52 26.11 -13.06
C ASN A 38 23.51 27.18 -13.47
N LEU A 39 22.39 26.76 -14.08
CA LEU A 39 21.44 27.67 -14.71
C LEU A 39 20.29 28.05 -13.78
N CYS A 40 19.99 27.21 -12.81
CA CYS A 40 18.77 27.30 -12.02
C CYS A 40 19.01 26.78 -10.60
N ASN A 41 18.39 27.41 -9.61
CA ASN A 41 18.19 26.89 -8.27
C ASN A 41 16.75 26.44 -8.10
N PHE A 42 16.53 25.29 -7.49
CA PHE A 42 15.23 24.96 -6.91
C PHE A 42 15.09 25.60 -5.54
N THR A 43 13.93 26.12 -5.23
CA THR A 43 13.59 26.76 -3.95
C THR A 43 12.33 26.12 -3.38
N ASP A 44 12.03 26.35 -2.11
CA ASP A 44 10.84 25.81 -1.43
C ASP A 44 9.51 26.24 -2.10
N THR A 45 9.53 27.30 -2.87
CA THR A 45 8.32 27.87 -3.49
C THR A 45 8.36 27.91 -5.02
N GLY A 46 9.42 27.36 -5.64
CA GLY A 46 9.55 27.40 -7.08
C GLY A 46 11.01 27.21 -7.53
N PHE A 47 11.43 28.04 -8.43
CA PHE A 47 12.82 28.03 -8.93
C PHE A 47 13.34 29.45 -9.21
N GLU A 48 14.63 29.62 -9.12
CA GLU A 48 15.33 30.87 -9.41
C GLU A 48 16.29 30.65 -10.58
N ILE A 49 16.26 31.54 -11.55
CA ILE A 49 17.23 31.55 -12.66
C ILE A 49 18.47 32.31 -12.21
N THR A 50 19.61 31.63 -12.20
CA THR A 50 20.87 32.15 -11.66
C THR A 50 21.82 32.69 -12.73
N THR A 51 21.42 32.71 -13.99
CA THR A 51 22.28 33.02 -15.14
C THR A 51 21.62 34.00 -16.11
N SER A 52 22.44 34.63 -16.97
CA SER A 52 21.99 35.39 -18.14
C SER A 52 22.08 34.55 -19.43
N ASP A 53 22.24 33.25 -19.35
CA ASP A 53 22.33 32.36 -20.53
C ASP A 53 21.06 32.48 -21.38
N GLY A 54 21.26 32.71 -22.68
CA GLY A 54 20.16 32.90 -23.62
C GLY A 54 19.21 31.73 -23.78
N ILE A 55 19.59 30.55 -23.32
CA ILE A 55 18.72 29.35 -23.34
C ILE A 55 17.51 29.58 -22.44
N ILE A 56 17.69 30.16 -21.25
CA ILE A 56 16.62 30.32 -20.25
C ILE A 56 16.43 31.75 -19.75
N ASN A 57 17.36 32.69 -20.04
CA ASN A 57 17.30 34.06 -19.50
C ASN A 57 17.94 35.10 -20.41
N ALA A 58 17.67 35.10 -21.71
CA ALA A 58 18.11 36.20 -22.62
C ALA A 58 17.36 37.49 -22.29
N SER A 59 18.07 38.61 -22.30
CA SER A 59 17.44 39.91 -22.16
C SER A 59 16.37 40.13 -23.24
N GLY A 60 15.16 40.51 -22.84
CA GLY A 60 14.01 40.70 -23.75
C GLY A 60 13.43 39.41 -24.33
N GLY A 61 13.91 38.23 -23.92
CA GLY A 61 13.39 36.94 -24.38
C GLY A 61 12.04 36.60 -23.71
N THR A 62 11.16 35.90 -24.44
CA THR A 62 9.90 35.37 -23.93
C THR A 62 10.00 33.85 -23.75
N TYR A 63 9.64 33.37 -22.56
CA TYR A 63 9.77 31.96 -22.18
C TYR A 63 8.43 31.39 -21.75
N ILE A 64 8.22 30.12 -22.06
CA ILE A 64 7.15 29.29 -21.47
C ILE A 64 7.84 28.29 -20.56
N PHE A 65 7.31 28.09 -19.37
CA PHE A 65 7.79 27.08 -18.44
C PHE A 65 6.64 26.23 -17.89
N MET A 66 6.96 25.01 -17.52
CA MET A 66 6.12 24.13 -16.72
C MET A 66 6.94 23.71 -15.50
N ALA A 67 6.38 23.86 -14.30
CA ALA A 67 7.00 23.42 -13.07
C ALA A 67 6.07 22.44 -12.37
N PHE A 68 6.63 21.32 -11.96
CA PHE A 68 5.96 20.32 -11.16
C PHE A 68 6.66 20.26 -9.81
N ALA A 69 5.93 20.49 -8.73
CA ALA A 69 6.47 20.39 -7.39
C ALA A 69 6.12 19.03 -6.81
N ASP A 70 7.11 18.35 -6.23
CA ASP A 70 6.84 17.24 -5.34
C ASP A 70 6.46 17.82 -3.98
N THR A 71 5.17 17.80 -3.67
CA THR A 71 4.65 18.33 -2.41
C THR A 71 4.76 17.32 -1.26
N ARG A 72 5.16 16.08 -1.54
CA ARG A 72 5.20 15.00 -0.54
C ARG A 72 6.24 15.28 0.55
N GLU A 73 7.44 15.70 0.19
CA GLU A 73 8.46 16.09 1.19
C GLU A 73 8.06 17.36 1.97
N ALA A 74 7.44 18.32 1.31
CA ALA A 74 7.03 19.57 1.95
C ALA A 74 5.91 19.38 2.98
N ALA A 75 5.12 18.34 2.89
CA ALA A 75 4.00 18.07 3.79
C ALA A 75 4.43 17.86 5.25
N PHE A 76 5.65 17.40 5.49
CA PHE A 76 6.13 17.05 6.83
C PHE A 76 6.68 18.21 7.64
N PHE A 77 7.13 19.28 7.01
CA PHE A 77 7.89 20.33 7.71
C PHE A 77 7.47 21.74 7.34
N ARG A 78 6.58 21.92 6.37
CA ARG A 78 6.20 23.24 5.90
C ARG A 78 5.12 23.86 6.77
N ASP A 79 5.43 25.02 7.35
CA ASP A 79 4.43 25.88 7.98
C ASP A 79 3.63 26.66 6.93
N VAL A 80 2.36 26.33 6.76
CA VAL A 80 1.44 27.02 5.85
C VAL A 80 0.74 28.22 6.50
N SER A 81 1.07 28.55 7.75
CA SER A 81 0.47 29.69 8.48
C SER A 81 0.94 31.07 7.97
N GLY A 82 2.00 31.08 7.17
CA GLY A 82 2.66 32.31 6.72
C GLY A 82 3.72 32.85 7.69
N ASN A 83 3.96 32.19 8.82
CA ASN A 83 4.96 32.62 9.81
C ASN A 83 6.34 31.98 9.57
N ASN A 84 6.46 31.09 8.59
CA ASN A 84 7.70 30.44 8.19
C ASN A 84 8.38 29.60 9.31
N ASN A 85 7.59 29.03 10.21
CA ASN A 85 8.03 28.18 11.31
C ASN A 85 8.24 26.72 10.82
N ASN A 86 8.94 26.53 9.72
CA ASN A 86 9.20 25.21 9.15
C ASN A 86 10.03 24.37 10.11
N PHE A 87 9.70 23.09 10.19
CA PHE A 87 10.54 22.09 10.87
C PHE A 87 11.65 21.62 9.93
N THR A 88 12.79 21.23 10.51
CA THR A 88 13.84 20.55 9.75
C THR A 88 13.60 19.04 9.86
N PRO A 89 13.30 18.32 8.75
CA PRO A 89 13.10 16.89 8.79
C PRO A 89 14.42 16.18 9.15
N ASN A 90 14.33 15.17 10.00
CA ASN A 90 15.42 14.25 10.30
C ASN A 90 15.00 12.86 9.90
N ASN A 91 15.65 12.30 8.88
CA ASN A 91 15.36 10.96 8.34
C ASN A 91 13.90 10.79 7.85
N LEU A 92 13.23 11.88 7.46
CA LEU A 92 11.91 11.84 6.82
C LEU A 92 12.08 12.16 5.33
N ASP A 93 11.50 11.34 4.48
CA ASP A 93 11.39 11.59 3.04
C ASP A 93 9.97 11.26 2.53
N TYR A 94 9.73 11.36 1.24
CA TYR A 94 8.42 11.11 0.66
C TYR A 94 7.88 9.69 0.89
N ARG A 95 8.74 8.73 1.22
CA ARG A 95 8.37 7.33 1.51
C ARG A 95 7.78 7.17 2.90
N ASP A 96 7.98 8.17 3.77
CA ASP A 96 7.34 8.23 5.09
C ASP A 96 5.94 8.86 5.03
N SER A 97 5.49 9.26 3.83
CA SER A 97 4.16 9.82 3.58
C SER A 97 3.24 8.77 2.99
N MET A 98 2.04 8.71 3.53
CA MET A 98 0.95 7.90 2.97
C MET A 98 -0.31 8.74 2.81
N ILE A 99 -1.20 8.29 1.93
CA ILE A 99 -2.42 9.02 1.55
C ILE A 99 -3.56 8.89 2.55
N ASP A 100 -3.29 8.41 3.76
CA ASP A 100 -4.27 8.22 4.81
C ASP A 100 -4.78 9.57 5.37
N THR A 101 -6.10 9.72 5.48
CA THR A 101 -6.75 10.88 6.05
C THR A 101 -7.94 10.45 6.91
N PRO A 102 -8.48 11.32 7.79
CA PRO A 102 -9.68 10.97 8.56
C PRO A 102 -10.90 10.59 7.72
N LEU A 103 -10.98 11.03 6.47
CA LEU A 103 -12.08 10.73 5.54
C LEU A 103 -11.80 9.49 4.67
N THR A 104 -10.53 9.20 4.43
CA THR A 104 -10.04 8.07 3.64
C THR A 104 -9.12 7.20 4.49
N ASN A 105 -9.60 6.83 5.69
CA ASN A 105 -8.83 6.02 6.62
C ASN A 105 -8.69 4.59 6.09
N PHE A 106 -7.46 4.16 5.93
CA PHE A 106 -7.14 2.82 5.44
C PHE A 106 -7.08 1.79 6.56
N CYS A 107 -7.23 0.54 6.19
CA CYS A 107 -7.00 -0.61 7.04
C CYS A 107 -5.54 -0.65 7.51
N THR A 108 -5.33 -1.22 8.69
CA THR A 108 -4.00 -1.56 9.24
C THR A 108 -4.06 -2.97 9.85
N PHE A 109 -2.94 -3.49 10.29
CA PHE A 109 -2.96 -4.63 11.20
C PHE A 109 -3.54 -4.24 12.56
N ASN A 110 -4.19 -5.18 13.22
CA ASN A 110 -4.81 -5.01 14.53
C ASN A 110 -3.89 -5.53 15.66
N PRO A 111 -3.19 -4.65 16.39
CA PRO A 111 -2.34 -5.06 17.51
C PRO A 111 -3.15 -5.55 18.72
N LEU A 112 -4.46 -5.34 18.74
CA LEU A 112 -5.36 -5.78 19.80
C LEU A 112 -5.99 -7.16 19.51
N ASP A 113 -5.67 -7.78 18.38
CA ASP A 113 -6.06 -9.17 18.13
C ASP A 113 -5.42 -10.08 19.18
N GLY A 114 -6.22 -10.88 19.86
CA GLY A 114 -5.77 -11.77 20.93
C GLY A 114 -4.74 -12.82 20.51
N TYR A 115 -4.50 -12.96 19.21
CA TYR A 115 -3.51 -13.87 18.63
C TYR A 115 -2.29 -13.15 18.08
N ALA A 116 -2.17 -11.85 18.28
CA ALA A 116 -0.98 -11.08 17.91
C ALA A 116 0.26 -11.42 18.78
N GLY A 117 0.06 -12.12 19.88
CA GLY A 117 0.96 -12.54 20.96
C GLY A 117 2.46 -12.28 20.85
N ALA A 118 3.13 -12.88 19.88
CA ALA A 118 4.57 -12.72 19.66
C ALA A 118 4.93 -11.69 18.56
N THR A 119 3.95 -10.92 18.08
CA THR A 119 4.15 -9.94 17.02
C THR A 119 4.45 -8.56 17.58
N THR A 120 5.50 -7.92 17.06
CA THR A 120 5.79 -6.50 17.25
C THR A 120 5.32 -5.73 16.03
N PHE A 121 4.53 -4.67 16.25
CA PHE A 121 4.03 -3.80 15.19
C PHE A 121 4.80 -2.50 15.13
N SER A 122 5.02 -1.99 13.93
CA SER A 122 5.64 -0.69 13.62
C SER A 122 5.07 -0.12 12.31
N GLU A 123 5.62 0.99 11.83
CA GLU A 123 5.19 1.64 10.60
C GLU A 123 3.67 1.91 10.58
N GLY A 124 3.15 2.55 11.60
CA GLY A 124 1.71 2.80 11.71
C GLY A 124 0.84 1.53 11.76
N ASN A 125 1.36 0.42 12.30
CA ASN A 125 0.76 -0.92 12.29
C ASN A 125 0.63 -1.54 10.89
N LEU A 126 1.45 -1.12 9.94
CA LEU A 126 1.54 -1.78 8.63
C LEU A 126 2.59 -2.87 8.61
N LYS A 127 3.62 -2.78 9.47
CA LYS A 127 4.67 -3.80 9.59
C LYS A 127 4.46 -4.63 10.84
N GLY A 128 4.46 -5.94 10.66
CA GLY A 128 4.46 -6.89 11.75
C GLY A 128 5.67 -7.81 11.67
N VAL A 129 6.31 -8.01 12.82
CA VAL A 129 7.45 -8.91 12.98
C VAL A 129 7.15 -9.90 14.08
N THR A 130 7.13 -11.18 13.75
CA THR A 130 7.04 -12.27 14.73
C THR A 130 8.42 -12.87 14.91
N THR A 131 8.88 -12.96 16.16
CA THR A 131 10.16 -13.56 16.50
C THR A 131 10.01 -15.05 16.79
N SER A 132 11.10 -15.79 16.68
CA SER A 132 11.14 -17.23 16.98
C SER A 132 10.68 -17.50 18.44
N GLY A 133 9.83 -18.52 18.62
CA GLY A 133 9.36 -18.97 19.93
C GLY A 133 7.88 -18.62 20.24
N GLY A 134 7.15 -18.00 19.34
CA GLY A 134 5.72 -17.73 19.47
C GLY A 134 4.99 -17.80 18.14
N THR A 135 3.73 -18.18 18.16
CA THR A 135 2.83 -18.01 17.01
C THR A 135 2.31 -16.58 17.04
N GLY A 136 2.56 -15.81 16.01
CA GLY A 136 2.06 -14.44 15.90
C GLY A 136 1.22 -14.28 14.64
N ARG A 137 0.08 -13.64 14.77
CA ARG A 137 -0.83 -13.31 13.69
C ARG A 137 -0.99 -11.81 13.57
N GLN A 138 -1.11 -11.37 12.35
CA GLN A 138 -1.26 -9.97 11.95
C GLN A 138 -2.53 -9.87 11.12
N THR A 139 -3.65 -9.56 11.76
CA THR A 139 -4.98 -9.53 11.15
C THR A 139 -5.36 -8.10 10.78
N SER A 140 -6.07 -7.93 9.68
CA SER A 140 -6.62 -6.64 9.23
C SER A 140 -7.64 -6.07 10.21
N THR A 141 -7.62 -4.74 10.44
CA THR A 141 -8.62 -4.03 11.26
C THR A 141 -9.98 -3.96 10.58
N PHE A 142 -10.02 -3.85 9.25
CA PHE A 142 -11.27 -3.83 8.48
C PHE A 142 -11.62 -5.24 8.03
N ARG A 143 -12.89 -5.57 8.20
CA ARG A 143 -13.43 -6.90 7.89
C ARG A 143 -14.75 -6.74 7.11
N PRO A 144 -14.69 -6.62 5.77
CA PRO A 144 -15.89 -6.43 4.96
C PRO A 144 -16.78 -7.69 4.92
N GLU A 145 -18.10 -7.47 4.83
CA GLU A 145 -19.11 -8.51 4.66
C GLU A 145 -19.53 -8.69 3.19
N SER A 146 -19.09 -7.81 2.29
CA SER A 146 -19.41 -7.83 0.87
C SER A 146 -18.34 -7.10 0.06
N GLY A 147 -18.38 -7.20 -1.27
CA GLY A 147 -17.51 -6.49 -2.20
C GLY A 147 -16.25 -7.26 -2.58
N LYS A 148 -15.46 -6.61 -3.45
CA LYS A 148 -14.20 -7.14 -3.98
C LYS A 148 -13.04 -6.28 -3.46
N TRP A 149 -12.07 -6.92 -2.83
CA TRP A 149 -11.00 -6.25 -2.08
C TRP A 149 -9.63 -6.74 -2.53
N TYR A 150 -8.68 -5.82 -2.58
CA TYR A 150 -7.30 -6.10 -2.96
C TYR A 150 -6.33 -5.59 -1.90
N VAL A 151 -5.34 -6.40 -1.58
CA VAL A 151 -4.32 -6.11 -0.57
C VAL A 151 -2.98 -6.65 -1.04
N GLU A 152 -1.90 -5.99 -0.68
CA GLU A 152 -0.53 -6.45 -0.95
C GLU A 152 0.25 -6.62 0.35
N PHE A 153 1.17 -7.58 0.36
CA PHE A 153 2.10 -7.81 1.47
C PHE A 153 3.52 -7.94 0.92
N TYR A 154 4.39 -7.06 1.35
CA TYR A 154 5.83 -7.23 1.15
C TYR A 154 6.35 -8.25 2.15
N VAL A 155 7.03 -9.29 1.67
CA VAL A 155 7.62 -10.36 2.47
C VAL A 155 9.02 -9.92 2.91
N ALA A 156 9.14 -9.35 4.10
CA ALA A 156 10.43 -8.92 4.64
C ALA A 156 11.23 -10.09 5.20
N ASP A 157 10.56 -11.11 5.76
CA ASP A 157 11.16 -12.40 6.15
C ASP A 157 10.22 -13.55 5.79
N ALA A 158 10.63 -14.37 4.81
CA ALA A 158 9.87 -15.47 4.27
C ALA A 158 9.98 -16.77 5.09
N THR A 159 10.85 -16.84 6.09
CA THR A 159 11.22 -18.11 6.76
C THR A 159 10.01 -18.91 7.24
N ARG A 160 8.98 -18.24 7.75
CA ARG A 160 7.72 -18.82 8.22
C ARG A 160 6.48 -18.08 7.75
N PHE A 161 6.65 -17.19 6.77
CA PHE A 161 5.57 -16.38 6.26
C PHE A 161 4.43 -17.24 5.72
N SER A 162 3.24 -16.85 6.06
CA SER A 162 2.00 -17.36 5.48
C SER A 162 0.96 -16.26 5.39
N VAL A 163 0.05 -16.40 4.44
CA VAL A 163 -1.01 -15.44 4.17
C VAL A 163 -2.34 -16.16 4.01
N GLY A 164 -3.41 -15.55 4.48
CA GLY A 164 -4.73 -16.16 4.37
C GLY A 164 -5.87 -15.19 4.63
N ILE A 165 -7.07 -15.77 4.62
CA ILE A 165 -8.31 -15.10 5.02
C ILE A 165 -9.00 -15.87 6.12
N GLU A 166 -9.76 -15.15 6.93
CA GLU A 166 -10.54 -15.71 8.02
C GLU A 166 -11.88 -15.00 8.17
N ASN A 167 -12.87 -15.71 8.69
CA ASN A 167 -14.11 -15.09 9.13
C ASN A 167 -14.11 -14.82 10.64
N ARG A 168 -15.10 -14.04 11.13
CA ARG A 168 -15.21 -13.67 12.55
C ARG A 168 -15.40 -14.84 13.51
N ASN A 169 -15.84 -16.01 13.01
CA ASN A 169 -16.10 -17.18 13.86
C ASN A 169 -14.82 -17.95 14.19
N ARG A 170 -13.69 -17.53 13.64
CA ARG A 170 -12.40 -18.09 14.06
C ARG A 170 -12.08 -17.64 15.48
N THR A 171 -12.20 -18.55 16.41
CA THR A 171 -11.93 -18.32 17.84
C THR A 171 -10.69 -19.06 18.33
N SER A 172 -10.07 -19.85 17.47
CA SER A 172 -8.93 -20.69 17.83
C SER A 172 -7.62 -19.90 17.83
N SER A 173 -6.82 -20.09 18.89
CA SER A 173 -5.40 -19.72 18.91
C SER A 173 -4.53 -20.63 18.03
N ALA A 174 -5.12 -21.67 17.43
CA ALA A 174 -4.44 -22.55 16.50
C ALA A 174 -4.06 -21.81 15.23
N GLN A 175 -3.10 -22.39 14.53
CA GLN A 175 -2.64 -21.95 13.22
C GLN A 175 -3.80 -21.71 12.23
N GLY A 176 -3.64 -20.78 11.32
CA GLY A 176 -4.58 -20.53 10.22
C GLY A 176 -4.88 -21.81 9.45
N GLY A 177 -6.18 -22.04 9.13
CA GLY A 177 -6.63 -23.26 8.48
C GLY A 177 -6.77 -24.46 9.39
N ALA A 178 -6.55 -24.36 10.70
CA ALA A 178 -6.81 -25.46 11.64
C ALA A 178 -8.30 -25.79 11.76
N ASP A 179 -9.16 -24.87 11.42
CA ASP A 179 -10.61 -25.04 11.32
C ASP A 179 -11.15 -24.57 9.96
N ALA A 180 -12.45 -24.68 9.74
CA ALA A 180 -13.10 -24.30 8.49
C ALA A 180 -13.35 -22.77 8.38
N ASN A 181 -13.00 -21.98 9.41
CA ASN A 181 -13.22 -20.52 9.47
C ASN A 181 -12.04 -19.72 8.91
N SER A 182 -10.97 -20.40 8.49
CA SER A 182 -9.81 -19.77 7.88
C SER A 182 -9.15 -20.67 6.87
N VAL A 183 -8.48 -20.07 5.90
CA VAL A 183 -7.62 -20.76 4.93
C VAL A 183 -6.31 -20.01 4.81
N ILE A 184 -5.21 -20.73 4.68
CA ILE A 184 -3.88 -20.14 4.66
C ILE A 184 -3.00 -20.81 3.59
N VAL A 185 -2.11 -20.04 3.01
CA VAL A 185 -1.03 -20.46 2.12
C VAL A 185 0.30 -20.20 2.80
N PHE A 186 1.11 -21.22 2.95
CA PHE A 186 2.45 -21.13 3.52
C PHE A 186 3.48 -20.69 2.48
N TYR A 187 4.60 -20.17 2.97
CA TYR A 187 5.73 -19.77 2.14
C TYR A 187 6.19 -20.82 1.13
N ASN A 188 6.01 -22.11 1.40
CA ASN A 188 6.40 -23.23 0.54
C ASN A 188 5.32 -23.68 -0.44
N GLY A 189 4.20 -22.95 -0.54
CA GLY A 189 3.08 -23.24 -1.42
C GLY A 189 2.11 -24.31 -0.92
N GLN A 190 2.31 -24.83 0.29
CA GLN A 190 1.33 -25.67 0.95
C GLN A 190 0.16 -24.82 1.44
N THR A 191 -1.06 -25.28 1.25
CA THR A 191 -2.27 -24.66 1.81
C THR A 191 -2.74 -25.50 2.99
N TYR A 192 -3.44 -24.83 3.92
CA TYR A 192 -4.03 -25.51 5.08
C TYR A 192 -5.45 -25.01 5.30
N TYR A 193 -6.39 -25.93 5.39
CA TYR A 193 -7.81 -25.67 5.58
C TYR A 193 -8.46 -26.84 6.33
N ASN A 194 -9.25 -26.54 7.38
CA ASN A 194 -9.98 -27.53 8.18
C ASN A 194 -9.07 -28.70 8.61
N SER A 195 -7.90 -28.40 9.14
CA SER A 195 -6.88 -29.35 9.58
C SER A 195 -6.30 -30.25 8.46
N SER A 196 -6.51 -29.91 7.20
CA SER A 196 -6.02 -30.66 6.05
C SER A 196 -5.05 -29.83 5.22
N ALA A 197 -3.91 -30.43 4.88
CA ALA A 197 -2.89 -29.81 4.05
C ALA A 197 -3.04 -30.23 2.59
N THR A 198 -2.87 -29.27 1.66
CA THR A 198 -2.82 -29.52 0.21
C THR A 198 -1.62 -28.80 -0.36
N SER A 199 -0.81 -29.46 -1.19
CA SER A 199 0.41 -28.87 -1.74
C SER A 199 0.19 -28.28 -3.14
N GLY A 200 1.13 -27.41 -3.57
CA GLY A 200 1.23 -26.93 -4.95
C GLY A 200 0.22 -25.84 -5.28
N TYR A 201 -0.09 -24.93 -4.36
CA TYR A 201 -0.82 -23.71 -4.69
C TYR A 201 0.11 -22.66 -5.30
N LEU A 202 1.25 -22.39 -4.65
CA LEU A 202 2.28 -21.53 -5.23
C LEU A 202 3.12 -22.30 -6.24
N SER A 203 3.57 -21.62 -7.29
CA SER A 203 4.48 -22.16 -8.31
C SER A 203 5.91 -22.36 -7.78
N SER A 204 6.30 -21.58 -6.78
CA SER A 204 7.59 -21.66 -6.08
C SER A 204 7.44 -21.18 -4.64
N SER A 205 8.41 -21.53 -3.79
CA SER A 205 8.47 -20.98 -2.44
C SER A 205 8.71 -19.47 -2.46
N LEU A 206 8.11 -18.76 -1.50
CA LEU A 206 8.34 -17.32 -1.31
C LEU A 206 9.75 -17.03 -0.83
N SER A 207 10.24 -15.85 -1.18
CA SER A 207 11.54 -15.33 -0.80
C SER A 207 11.40 -13.94 -0.17
N ASN A 208 12.41 -13.54 0.59
CA ASN A 208 12.49 -12.16 1.07
C ASN A 208 12.49 -11.19 -0.12
N GLY A 209 11.67 -10.16 -0.04
CA GLY A 209 11.51 -9.18 -1.12
C GLY A 209 10.36 -9.45 -2.08
N ASP A 210 9.70 -10.62 -2.01
CA ASP A 210 8.50 -10.89 -2.78
C ASP A 210 7.32 -10.00 -2.33
N ILE A 211 6.42 -9.73 -3.25
CA ILE A 211 5.15 -9.06 -2.97
C ILE A 211 4.03 -10.07 -3.22
N VAL A 212 3.30 -10.38 -2.15
CA VAL A 212 2.14 -11.27 -2.19
C VAL A 212 0.87 -10.44 -2.34
N GLN A 213 0.08 -10.75 -3.35
CA GLN A 213 -1.18 -10.10 -3.67
C GLN A 213 -2.34 -10.98 -3.18
N VAL A 214 -3.36 -10.36 -2.59
CA VAL A 214 -4.61 -11.04 -2.19
C VAL A 214 -5.77 -10.35 -2.87
N ALA A 215 -6.48 -11.06 -3.73
CA ALA A 215 -7.75 -10.62 -4.29
C ALA A 215 -8.88 -11.42 -3.63
N MET A 216 -9.69 -10.77 -2.82
CA MET A 216 -10.78 -11.37 -2.05
C MET A 216 -12.13 -10.86 -2.58
N ASP A 217 -12.91 -11.75 -3.18
CA ASP A 217 -14.27 -11.51 -3.65
C ASP A 217 -15.25 -12.12 -2.64
N VAL A 218 -15.74 -11.28 -1.73
CA VAL A 218 -16.65 -11.73 -0.66
C VAL A 218 -18.02 -12.08 -1.22
N ASP A 219 -18.47 -11.39 -2.26
CA ASP A 219 -19.79 -11.61 -2.88
C ASP A 219 -19.87 -12.98 -3.55
N ASN A 220 -18.81 -13.34 -4.31
CA ASN A 220 -18.71 -14.66 -4.98
C ASN A 220 -18.03 -15.72 -4.09
N LYS A 221 -17.56 -15.35 -2.88
CA LYS A 221 -16.89 -16.24 -1.92
C LYS A 221 -15.60 -16.85 -2.48
N LEU A 222 -14.77 -16.01 -3.05
CA LEU A 222 -13.52 -16.40 -3.70
C LEU A 222 -12.34 -15.63 -3.12
N VAL A 223 -11.18 -16.29 -3.11
CA VAL A 223 -9.91 -15.64 -2.83
C VAL A 223 -8.83 -16.17 -3.75
N PHE A 224 -8.00 -15.29 -4.24
CA PHE A 224 -6.86 -15.60 -5.10
C PHE A 224 -5.61 -14.97 -4.53
N ILE A 225 -4.50 -15.69 -4.64
CA ILE A 225 -3.18 -15.21 -4.23
C ILE A 225 -2.32 -15.02 -5.47
N GLY A 226 -1.68 -13.87 -5.57
CA GLY A 226 -0.64 -13.56 -6.54
C GLY A 226 0.72 -13.44 -5.87
N VAL A 227 1.78 -13.62 -6.63
CA VAL A 227 3.17 -13.38 -6.21
C VAL A 227 3.87 -12.63 -7.33
N ASN A 228 4.42 -11.47 -7.04
CA ASN A 228 5.14 -10.64 -8.00
C ASN A 228 4.38 -10.47 -9.33
N ASN A 229 3.11 -10.05 -9.23
CA ASN A 229 2.19 -9.86 -10.36
C ASN A 229 1.83 -11.13 -11.15
N THR A 230 2.06 -12.30 -10.58
CA THR A 230 1.68 -13.58 -11.19
C THR A 230 0.67 -14.31 -10.30
N TRP A 231 -0.55 -14.46 -10.78
CA TRP A 231 -1.61 -15.18 -10.07
C TRP A 231 -1.29 -16.65 -9.99
N GLN A 232 -1.46 -17.23 -8.82
CA GLN A 232 -1.05 -18.59 -8.50
C GLN A 232 -2.13 -19.62 -8.84
N ASN A 233 -1.78 -20.91 -8.82
CA ASN A 233 -2.67 -22.03 -9.17
C ASN A 233 -3.27 -21.88 -10.58
N SER A 234 -2.52 -21.27 -11.52
CA SER A 234 -2.94 -20.99 -12.91
C SER A 234 -4.14 -20.05 -13.05
N ALA A 235 -4.47 -19.26 -12.02
CA ALA A 235 -5.52 -18.26 -12.10
C ALA A 235 -5.14 -17.16 -13.10
N THR A 236 -6.12 -16.65 -13.81
CA THR A 236 -5.97 -15.51 -14.73
C THR A 236 -6.71 -14.29 -14.21
N VAL A 237 -6.27 -13.10 -14.63
CA VAL A 237 -6.95 -11.84 -14.29
C VAL A 237 -8.43 -11.90 -14.71
N SER A 238 -8.72 -12.43 -15.90
CA SER A 238 -10.11 -12.57 -16.40
C SER A 238 -10.98 -13.47 -15.51
N GLU A 239 -10.44 -14.56 -14.95
CA GLU A 239 -11.17 -15.42 -14.01
C GLU A 239 -11.45 -14.69 -12.69
N ILE A 240 -10.49 -13.93 -12.19
CA ILE A 240 -10.62 -13.16 -10.95
C ILE A 240 -11.69 -12.07 -11.11
N GLU A 241 -11.63 -11.30 -12.19
CA GLU A 241 -12.58 -10.24 -12.50
C GLU A 241 -14.00 -10.80 -12.72
N ALA A 242 -14.11 -11.92 -13.44
CA ALA A 242 -15.38 -12.60 -13.70
C ALA A 242 -15.97 -13.33 -12.48
N GLY A 243 -15.20 -13.49 -11.39
CA GLY A 243 -15.64 -14.26 -10.22
C GLY A 243 -15.74 -15.78 -10.51
N THR A 244 -14.79 -16.33 -11.26
CA THR A 244 -14.74 -17.74 -11.60
C THR A 244 -13.96 -18.54 -10.57
N ALA A 245 -14.56 -19.57 -9.99
CA ALA A 245 -14.00 -20.30 -8.85
C ALA A 245 -12.86 -21.28 -9.17
N THR A 246 -12.67 -21.68 -10.43
CA THR A 246 -11.87 -22.84 -10.83
C THR A 246 -10.45 -22.87 -10.22
N ASN A 247 -9.74 -21.74 -10.24
CA ASN A 247 -8.36 -21.63 -9.77
C ASN A 247 -8.25 -20.86 -8.44
N SER A 248 -9.36 -20.61 -7.76
CA SER A 248 -9.37 -19.95 -6.44
C SER A 248 -8.70 -20.82 -5.37
N LEU A 249 -8.27 -20.18 -4.29
CA LEU A 249 -7.71 -20.87 -3.13
C LEU A 249 -8.75 -21.82 -2.49
N GLY A 250 -10.00 -21.40 -2.42
CA GLY A 250 -11.10 -22.22 -1.92
C GLY A 250 -11.30 -23.50 -2.75
N ALA A 251 -11.25 -23.40 -4.08
CA ALA A 251 -11.34 -24.56 -4.97
C ALA A 251 -10.16 -25.54 -4.75
N LYS A 252 -8.95 -25.01 -4.56
CA LYS A 252 -7.75 -25.82 -4.31
C LYS A 252 -7.86 -26.70 -3.06
N VAL A 253 -8.47 -26.18 -2.00
CA VAL A 253 -8.59 -26.88 -0.71
C VAL A 253 -9.96 -27.54 -0.53
N SER A 254 -10.81 -27.53 -1.56
CA SER A 254 -12.20 -28.01 -1.50
C SER A 254 -13.00 -27.40 -0.35
N ALA A 255 -12.73 -26.11 -0.04
CA ALA A 255 -13.44 -25.38 0.98
C ALA A 255 -14.90 -25.16 0.55
N THR A 256 -15.84 -25.44 1.46
CA THR A 256 -17.22 -25.04 1.24
C THR A 256 -17.31 -23.53 1.43
N ALA A 257 -17.64 -22.82 0.37
CA ALA A 257 -17.80 -21.38 0.36
C ALA A 257 -18.73 -20.88 1.49
N THR A 258 -19.70 -21.69 1.88
CA THR A 258 -20.67 -21.37 2.93
C THR A 258 -20.09 -21.36 4.33
N THR A 259 -19.00 -22.08 4.61
CA THR A 259 -18.39 -22.08 5.95
C THR A 259 -17.29 -21.01 6.07
N LEU A 260 -16.38 -20.95 5.07
CA LEU A 260 -15.27 -20.00 5.10
C LEU A 260 -15.76 -18.55 5.01
N PHE A 261 -16.72 -18.26 4.12
CA PHE A 261 -17.25 -16.91 3.92
C PHE A 261 -18.57 -16.72 4.71
N GLN A 262 -18.48 -16.74 6.04
CA GLN A 262 -19.60 -16.46 6.94
C GLN A 262 -19.35 -15.17 7.72
N GLY A 263 -20.14 -14.14 7.40
CA GLY A 263 -20.02 -12.82 8.03
C GLY A 263 -18.83 -12.03 7.48
N ASP A 264 -18.24 -11.24 8.34
CA ASP A 264 -17.13 -10.37 7.99
C ASP A 264 -15.81 -11.14 7.77
N MET A 265 -15.10 -10.74 6.72
CA MET A 265 -13.87 -11.41 6.28
C MET A 265 -12.64 -10.55 6.58
N GLY A 266 -11.62 -11.13 7.22
CA GLY A 266 -10.32 -10.49 7.45
C GLY A 266 -9.24 -11.15 6.62
N VAL A 267 -8.26 -10.34 6.20
CA VAL A 267 -7.00 -10.82 5.62
C VAL A 267 -5.96 -10.85 6.73
N PHE A 268 -5.11 -11.85 6.73
CA PHE A 268 -4.06 -11.96 7.74
C PHE A 268 -2.76 -12.54 7.20
N THR A 269 -1.66 -12.24 7.87
CA THR A 269 -0.40 -12.96 7.76
C THR A 269 -0.07 -13.61 9.11
N GLU A 270 0.65 -14.72 9.08
CA GLU A 270 0.89 -15.51 10.28
C GLU A 270 2.22 -16.27 10.18
N ASP A 271 2.93 -16.43 11.30
CA ASP A 271 3.99 -17.40 11.46
C ASP A 271 3.39 -18.82 11.59
N ASN A 272 3.79 -19.71 10.71
CA ASN A 272 3.15 -21.02 10.59
C ASN A 272 3.57 -22.07 11.63
N SER A 273 4.44 -21.82 12.60
CA SER A 273 4.86 -22.91 13.51
C SER A 273 5.51 -22.54 14.83
N GLY A 274 5.58 -21.29 15.20
CA GLY A 274 6.18 -20.88 16.49
C GLY A 274 7.69 -21.15 16.64
N SER A 275 8.37 -21.65 15.62
CA SER A 275 9.82 -22.00 15.69
C SER A 275 10.70 -21.23 14.71
N GLY A 276 10.18 -20.23 14.06
CA GLY A 276 10.92 -19.36 13.14
C GLY A 276 10.48 -17.91 13.28
N ALA A 277 11.06 -17.02 12.48
CA ALA A 277 10.65 -15.65 12.39
C ALA A 277 9.86 -15.42 11.09
N MET A 278 9.00 -14.42 11.09
CA MET A 278 8.44 -13.84 9.88
C MET A 278 8.34 -12.33 10.03
N ALA A 279 8.39 -11.65 8.91
CA ALA A 279 8.12 -10.22 8.85
C ALA A 279 7.36 -9.88 7.58
N SER A 280 6.32 -9.07 7.71
CA SER A 280 5.56 -8.55 6.57
C SER A 280 5.26 -7.07 6.72
N ILE A 281 5.12 -6.38 5.58
CA ILE A 281 4.61 -5.02 5.52
C ILE A 281 3.39 -5.04 4.62
N ALA A 282 2.25 -4.62 5.17
CA ALA A 282 0.99 -4.59 4.45
C ALA A 282 0.83 -3.27 3.68
N ASN A 283 0.22 -3.35 2.52
CA ASN A 283 -0.35 -2.24 1.79
C ASN A 283 -1.83 -2.54 1.51
N PHE A 284 -2.72 -1.86 2.22
CA PHE A 284 -4.16 -1.96 2.01
C PHE A 284 -4.67 -0.93 0.98
N GLY A 285 -3.74 -0.24 0.29
CA GLY A 285 -3.96 0.78 -0.71
C GLY A 285 -3.40 2.16 -0.35
N GLN A 286 -2.64 2.28 0.75
CA GLN A 286 -2.11 3.56 1.23
C GLN A 286 -0.63 3.79 0.95
N ASP A 287 0.17 2.75 0.69
CA ASP A 287 1.61 2.88 0.57
C ASP A 287 2.24 1.77 -0.30
N SER A 288 2.44 2.06 -1.58
CA SER A 288 3.11 1.14 -2.52
C SER A 288 4.63 1.06 -2.31
N SER A 289 5.19 1.88 -1.44
CA SER A 289 6.60 1.80 -1.07
C SER A 289 6.88 0.72 -0.03
N PHE A 290 5.85 0.23 0.67
CA PHE A 290 5.99 -0.67 1.82
C PHE A 290 6.97 -0.10 2.85
N SER A 291 6.67 1.12 3.34
CA SER A 291 7.52 1.86 4.29
C SER A 291 8.95 2.05 3.79
N GLY A 292 9.11 2.36 2.52
CA GLY A 292 10.41 2.59 1.87
C GLY A 292 11.16 1.36 1.41
N ALA A 293 10.60 0.15 1.57
CA ALA A 293 11.25 -1.09 1.09
C ALA A 293 11.28 -1.20 -0.45
N LYS A 294 10.40 -0.49 -1.15
CA LYS A 294 10.29 -0.46 -2.61
C LYS A 294 10.15 0.98 -3.11
N ILE A 295 10.41 1.19 -4.40
CA ILE A 295 10.09 2.45 -5.07
C ILE A 295 8.58 2.46 -5.34
N PRO A 296 7.83 3.49 -4.90
CA PRO A 296 6.37 3.56 -5.08
C PRO A 296 5.97 3.47 -6.56
N GLN A 297 4.85 2.82 -6.84
CA GLN A 297 4.34 2.65 -8.20
C GLN A 297 3.06 3.43 -8.46
N GLY A 298 2.25 3.72 -7.43
CA GLY A 298 1.04 4.54 -7.55
C GLY A 298 -0.05 3.93 -8.41
N ASN A 299 -0.21 2.60 -8.38
CA ASN A 299 -1.27 1.94 -9.11
C ASN A 299 -2.56 1.91 -8.28
N GLY A 300 -3.71 1.82 -8.95
CA GLY A 300 -5.03 1.77 -8.33
C GLY A 300 -5.95 2.86 -8.87
N ALA A 301 -7.13 3.00 -8.29
CA ALA A 301 -8.06 4.08 -8.57
C ALA A 301 -7.62 5.37 -7.87
N ASP A 302 -8.30 6.50 -8.14
CA ASP A 302 -8.02 7.77 -7.48
C ASP A 302 -8.06 7.61 -5.94
N GLY A 303 -6.99 8.00 -5.28
CA GLY A 303 -6.83 7.87 -3.84
C GLY A 303 -6.37 6.49 -3.36
N GLU A 304 -5.83 5.67 -4.24
CA GLU A 304 -5.19 4.39 -3.92
C GLU A 304 -3.72 4.39 -4.38
N ASP A 305 -2.87 3.70 -3.63
CA ASP A 305 -1.44 3.56 -3.91
C ASP A 305 -1.00 2.11 -3.76
N PHE A 306 -1.22 1.29 -4.79
CA PHE A 306 -0.76 -0.08 -4.87
C PHE A 306 0.52 -0.22 -5.69
N PHE A 307 1.31 -1.25 -5.38
CA PHE A 307 2.52 -1.58 -6.13
C PHE A 307 2.19 -2.22 -7.49
N TYR A 308 1.21 -3.12 -7.53
CA TYR A 308 0.67 -3.70 -8.76
C TYR A 308 -0.77 -3.22 -9.01
N THR A 309 -1.16 -3.17 -10.27
CA THR A 309 -2.53 -2.80 -10.63
C THR A 309 -3.51 -3.86 -10.12
N PRO A 310 -4.49 -3.48 -9.27
CA PRO A 310 -5.55 -4.39 -8.86
C PRO A 310 -6.37 -4.91 -10.04
N PRO A 311 -6.91 -6.14 -9.99
CA PRO A 311 -7.90 -6.59 -10.97
C PRO A 311 -9.11 -5.66 -11.00
N THR A 312 -9.71 -5.49 -12.17
CA THR A 312 -10.86 -4.57 -12.35
C THR A 312 -12.00 -4.89 -11.38
N GLY A 313 -12.49 -3.86 -10.69
CA GLY A 313 -13.58 -3.97 -9.72
C GLY A 313 -13.12 -4.31 -8.30
N PHE A 314 -11.86 -4.62 -8.08
CA PHE A 314 -11.29 -4.76 -6.74
C PHE A 314 -10.84 -3.40 -6.21
N LYS A 315 -11.03 -3.18 -4.91
CA LYS A 315 -10.81 -1.90 -4.22
C LYS A 315 -9.87 -2.07 -3.04
N SER A 316 -9.28 -0.97 -2.61
CA SER A 316 -8.54 -0.88 -1.36
C SER A 316 -9.45 -1.04 -0.14
N LEU A 317 -8.89 -1.58 0.94
CA LEU A 317 -9.56 -1.63 2.24
C LEU A 317 -9.44 -0.26 2.93
N GLN A 318 -10.29 0.68 2.53
CA GLN A 318 -10.41 2.01 3.12
C GLN A 318 -11.86 2.33 3.48
N LEU A 319 -12.06 3.24 4.42
CA LEU A 319 -13.36 3.58 4.96
C LEU A 319 -14.38 4.00 3.88
N SER A 320 -13.96 4.80 2.90
CA SER A 320 -14.81 5.28 1.81
C SER A 320 -15.32 4.17 0.87
N ASN A 321 -14.64 3.02 0.84
CA ASN A 321 -15.02 1.87 0.02
C ASN A 321 -15.92 0.87 0.77
N LEU A 322 -16.01 0.97 2.09
CA LEU A 322 -16.89 0.13 2.89
C LEU A 322 -18.36 0.54 2.70
N SER A 323 -19.27 -0.36 3.00
CA SER A 323 -20.70 -0.06 3.00
C SER A 323 -20.99 1.12 3.94
N ALA A 324 -21.87 2.03 3.52
CA ALA A 324 -22.29 3.13 4.36
C ALA A 324 -22.85 2.60 5.71
N PRO A 325 -22.56 3.26 6.83
CA PRO A 325 -23.10 2.87 8.11
C PRO A 325 -24.64 2.92 8.11
N ALA A 326 -25.29 2.04 8.86
CA ALA A 326 -26.74 1.99 8.98
C ALA A 326 -27.34 3.33 9.48
N ILE A 327 -26.57 4.10 10.25
CA ILE A 327 -26.90 5.46 10.67
C ILE A 327 -26.12 6.42 9.78
N ALA A 328 -26.75 6.90 8.71
CA ALA A 328 -26.12 7.83 7.76
C ALA A 328 -25.87 9.22 8.34
N ASP A 329 -26.69 9.65 9.26
CA ASP A 329 -26.55 10.92 9.99
C ASP A 329 -26.58 10.68 11.52
N PRO A 330 -25.41 10.53 12.15
CA PRO A 330 -25.34 10.35 13.61
C PRO A 330 -25.93 11.53 14.40
N THR A 331 -25.90 12.76 13.85
CA THR A 331 -26.41 13.95 14.54
C THR A 331 -27.94 13.91 14.72
N ALA A 332 -28.64 13.17 13.88
CA ALA A 332 -30.08 12.93 14.03
C ALA A 332 -30.42 11.96 15.17
N HIS A 333 -29.42 11.24 15.71
CA HIS A 333 -29.60 10.19 16.72
C HIS A 333 -28.87 10.45 18.02
N PHE A 334 -27.94 11.40 18.05
CA PHE A 334 -27.16 11.78 19.22
C PHE A 334 -26.87 13.27 19.19
N ASP A 335 -27.18 13.97 20.28
CA ASP A 335 -26.90 15.40 20.45
C ASP A 335 -26.28 15.63 21.84
N ILE A 336 -25.43 16.67 21.94
CA ILE A 336 -24.80 17.10 23.18
C ILE A 336 -25.41 18.47 23.53
N ALA A 337 -26.23 18.50 24.58
CA ALA A 337 -26.77 19.73 25.11
C ALA A 337 -25.90 20.23 26.27
N LEU A 338 -25.44 21.48 26.16
CA LEU A 338 -24.83 22.18 27.29
C LEU A 338 -25.92 22.88 28.08
N TYR A 339 -25.89 22.73 29.40
CA TYR A 339 -26.79 23.45 30.27
C TYR A 339 -26.05 24.18 31.38
N THR A 340 -26.61 25.29 31.84
CA THR A 340 -26.11 26.02 33.01
C THR A 340 -26.84 25.48 34.24
N GLY A 341 -26.08 25.00 35.22
CA GLY A 341 -26.66 24.53 36.46
C GLY A 341 -27.40 25.66 37.22
N ASN A 342 -28.51 25.37 37.80
CA ASN A 342 -29.23 26.28 38.72
C ASN A 342 -28.57 26.17 40.09
N SER A 343 -28.11 27.29 40.61
CA SER A 343 -27.64 27.42 42.01
C SER A 343 -28.80 27.49 42.95
#